data_092ca5f3a5828a277961bed923703ca9
#
_entry.id   092ca5f3a5828a277961bed923703ca9
#
_cell.length_a   1.000
_cell.length_b   1.000
_cell.length_c   1.000
_cell.angle_alpha   90.00
_cell.angle_beta   90.00
_cell.angle_gamma   90.00
#
_symmetry.space_group_name_H-M   'P 1'
#
loop_
_entity.id
_entity.type
_entity.pdbx_description
1 polymer ?
#
loop_
_entity_poly.entity_id
_entity_poly.type
_entity_poly.pdbx_seq_one_letter_code
_entity_poly.pdbx_strand_id
1 'polypeptide(L)'
;MDIYAQTISSSESKVQRIAVSGNKFVNEAGQTIQFKGYSSSDPDKLVYNGKWNQAYFDEMKAWGANLVRFPIHPAAWRKHGKNAYQSLLDQGVAYAKNAGMYVIIDWHSIGNLKSELFQAENYETTKKETFEFWRAMAIRYKDNPTVAFFELYNEPTVYNGQLGTCTWAEWKALNEEMITIIRAHGCKAIPLVAGFNWAYDLTPVKDNPINATGVAYVSHPYPQKREKPWEDKWTADWGFVADKYPVILTEIGFCGADDIGAHIPVISDESYGDAMMAYCKKTGISYVAWVFDMNWAPRMFSDWNYTPSRQGKYWKAAMNR
;
A
#
# COMPACT_ATOMS: atom_id res chain seq x y z
N MET A 1 43.82 6.48 -36.74
CA MET A 1 43.43 5.74 -35.50
C MET A 1 42.26 6.45 -34.88
N ASP A 2 41.05 6.05 -35.30
CA ASP A 2 39.82 6.65 -34.78
C ASP A 2 39.39 5.90 -33.53
N ILE A 3 39.42 6.62 -32.40
CA ILE A 3 38.90 6.12 -31.13
C ILE A 3 37.42 6.40 -31.13
N TYR A 4 36.60 5.36 -31.35
CA TYR A 4 35.15 5.40 -31.14
C TYR A 4 34.87 5.56 -29.64
N ALA A 5 34.47 6.75 -29.26
CA ALA A 5 33.84 6.99 -27.96
C ALA A 5 32.44 6.36 -27.99
N GLN A 6 32.29 5.19 -27.39
CA GLN A 6 30.98 4.65 -27.07
C GLN A 6 30.31 5.53 -26.01
N THR A 7 29.37 6.35 -26.44
CA THR A 7 28.47 7.05 -25.55
C THR A 7 27.55 6.00 -24.93
N ILE A 8 27.80 5.63 -23.67
CA ILE A 8 26.88 4.86 -22.86
C ILE A 8 25.70 5.79 -22.57
N SER A 9 24.65 5.68 -23.37
CA SER A 9 23.36 6.26 -23.05
C SER A 9 22.82 5.54 -21.82
N SER A 10 22.94 6.15 -20.67
CA SER A 10 22.16 5.77 -19.51
C SER A 10 20.70 6.10 -19.85
N SER A 11 19.96 5.11 -20.34
CA SER A 11 18.51 5.22 -20.42
C SER A 11 17.99 5.34 -18.98
N GLU A 12 17.74 6.57 -18.50
CA GLU A 12 16.90 6.78 -17.33
C GLU A 12 15.63 5.95 -17.54
N SER A 13 15.41 4.93 -16.73
CA SER A 13 14.21 4.11 -16.79
C SER A 13 13.03 5.02 -16.40
N LYS A 14 12.44 5.64 -17.41
CA LYS A 14 11.30 6.53 -17.20
C LYS A 14 10.16 5.73 -16.60
N VAL A 15 9.76 6.06 -15.39
CA VAL A 15 8.60 5.45 -14.74
C VAL A 15 7.38 5.67 -15.64
N GLN A 16 6.85 4.58 -16.20
CA GLN A 16 5.72 4.60 -17.13
C GLN A 16 4.41 4.63 -16.35
N ARG A 17 3.35 5.15 -16.97
CA ARG A 17 2.02 5.10 -16.36
C ARG A 17 1.52 3.66 -16.29
N ILE A 18 0.88 3.33 -15.16
CA ILE A 18 0.24 2.03 -14.94
C ILE A 18 -1.26 2.17 -15.18
N ALA A 19 -1.83 1.14 -15.79
CA ALA A 19 -3.27 0.99 -16.00
C ALA A 19 -3.76 -0.38 -15.56
N VAL A 20 -5.07 -0.51 -15.39
CA VAL A 20 -5.74 -1.80 -15.18
C VAL A 20 -6.18 -2.36 -16.52
N SER A 21 -5.84 -3.62 -16.79
CA SER A 21 -6.33 -4.40 -17.94
C SER A 21 -6.81 -5.77 -17.46
N GLY A 22 -8.13 -5.95 -17.44
CA GLY A 22 -8.73 -7.12 -16.80
C GLY A 22 -8.34 -7.20 -15.31
N ASN A 23 -7.73 -8.30 -14.92
CA ASN A 23 -7.24 -8.53 -13.55
C ASN A 23 -5.75 -8.24 -13.38
N LYS A 24 -5.14 -7.46 -14.28
CA LYS A 24 -3.69 -7.18 -14.27
C LYS A 24 -3.42 -5.69 -14.24
N PHE A 25 -2.27 -5.34 -13.66
CA PHE A 25 -1.64 -4.04 -13.87
C PHE A 25 -0.74 -4.13 -15.11
N VAL A 26 -0.85 -3.14 -15.97
CA VAL A 26 -0.04 -3.08 -17.20
C VAL A 26 0.63 -1.72 -17.34
N ASN A 27 1.82 -1.71 -17.94
CA ASN A 27 2.47 -0.46 -18.35
C ASN A 27 1.95 0.06 -19.71
N GLU A 28 2.49 1.16 -20.19
CA GLU A 28 2.11 1.79 -21.46
C GLU A 28 2.36 0.88 -22.68
N ALA A 29 3.24 -0.10 -22.58
CA ALA A 29 3.51 -1.11 -23.60
C ALA A 29 2.58 -2.34 -23.50
N GLY A 30 1.63 -2.34 -22.56
CA GLY A 30 0.72 -3.47 -22.33
C GLY A 30 1.35 -4.66 -21.58
N GLN A 31 2.57 -4.51 -21.07
CA GLN A 31 3.25 -5.55 -20.33
C GLN A 31 2.72 -5.61 -18.89
N THR A 32 2.42 -6.83 -18.42
CA THR A 32 2.00 -7.05 -17.03
C THR A 32 3.11 -6.73 -16.06
N ILE A 33 2.77 -5.97 -15.01
CA ILE A 33 3.67 -5.63 -13.90
C ILE A 33 3.11 -6.24 -12.63
N GLN A 34 3.92 -7.04 -11.94
CA GLN A 34 3.67 -7.43 -10.55
C GLN A 34 4.43 -6.47 -9.65
N PHE A 35 3.73 -5.85 -8.71
CA PHE A 35 4.33 -4.96 -7.74
C PHE A 35 4.76 -5.74 -6.51
N LYS A 36 5.96 -5.44 -6.04
CA LYS A 36 6.52 -5.92 -4.79
C LYS A 36 7.23 -4.78 -4.11
N GLY A 37 6.91 -4.55 -2.84
CA GLY A 37 7.40 -3.35 -2.18
C GLY A 37 7.36 -3.40 -0.67
N TYR A 38 7.66 -2.25 -0.08
CA TYR A 38 7.60 -2.03 1.36
C TYR A 38 6.70 -0.82 1.67
N SER A 39 5.98 -0.90 2.78
CA SER A 39 5.41 0.30 3.39
C SER A 39 6.52 1.04 4.14
N SER A 40 6.64 2.34 3.93
CA SER A 40 7.37 3.18 4.88
C SER A 40 6.59 3.30 6.18
N SER A 41 7.18 3.84 7.25
CA SER A 41 6.40 4.51 8.28
C SER A 41 5.86 5.84 7.74
N ASP A 42 4.97 6.49 8.52
CA ASP A 42 4.45 7.81 8.15
C ASP A 42 5.61 8.75 7.79
N PRO A 43 5.56 9.48 6.66
CA PRO A 43 6.56 10.49 6.30
C PRO A 43 6.91 11.46 7.42
N ASP A 44 5.94 11.88 8.26
CA ASP A 44 6.18 12.72 9.46
C ASP A 44 7.21 12.08 10.41
N LYS A 45 7.12 10.74 10.61
CA LYS A 45 8.04 10.00 11.48
C LYS A 45 9.44 9.89 10.89
N LEU A 46 9.50 9.69 9.57
CA LEU A 46 10.79 9.62 8.87
C LEU A 46 11.50 10.98 8.85
N VAL A 47 10.76 12.08 8.69
CA VAL A 47 11.31 13.44 8.84
C VAL A 47 11.84 13.66 10.25
N TYR A 48 11.06 13.32 11.27
CA TYR A 48 11.49 13.44 12.66
C TYR A 48 12.78 12.68 12.95
N ASN A 49 12.95 11.49 12.33
CA ASN A 49 14.15 10.66 12.46
C ASN A 49 15.29 11.08 11.51
N GLY A 50 15.14 12.12 10.68
CA GLY A 50 16.10 12.52 9.66
C GLY A 50 16.31 11.49 8.54
N LYS A 51 15.29 10.64 8.29
CA LYS A 51 15.37 9.52 7.34
C LYS A 51 14.52 9.70 6.08
N TRP A 52 13.76 10.77 5.98
CA TRP A 52 13.04 11.11 4.75
C TRP A 52 14.01 11.70 3.72
N ASN A 53 14.81 10.85 3.08
CA ASN A 53 15.87 11.24 2.14
C ASN A 53 16.09 10.16 1.09
N GLN A 54 16.86 10.45 0.03
CA GLN A 54 17.10 9.54 -1.08
C GLN A 54 17.68 8.19 -0.62
N ALA A 55 18.61 8.19 0.34
CA ALA A 55 19.27 6.95 0.80
C ALA A 55 18.29 5.92 1.37
N TYR A 56 17.19 6.36 2.02
CA TYR A 56 16.14 5.48 2.52
C TYR A 56 15.42 4.74 1.37
N PHE A 57 15.15 5.43 0.26
CA PHE A 57 14.51 4.85 -0.92
C PHE A 57 15.46 3.97 -1.72
N ASP A 58 16.73 4.35 -1.80
CA ASP A 58 17.77 3.55 -2.46
C ASP A 58 17.97 2.22 -1.72
N GLU A 59 17.89 2.21 -0.39
CA GLU A 59 17.95 0.96 0.39
C GLU A 59 16.72 0.09 0.15
N MET A 60 15.50 0.63 0.11
CA MET A 60 14.30 -0.12 -0.29
C MET A 60 14.49 -0.77 -1.67
N LYS A 61 15.05 -0.02 -2.62
CA LYS A 61 15.34 -0.51 -3.97
C LYS A 61 16.36 -1.63 -3.93
N ALA A 62 17.42 -1.50 -3.14
CA ALA A 62 18.45 -2.52 -2.95
C ALA A 62 17.88 -3.79 -2.31
N TRP A 63 16.79 -3.67 -1.53
CA TRP A 63 16.04 -4.81 -1.00
C TRP A 63 15.04 -5.42 -2.01
N GLY A 64 15.04 -4.97 -3.27
CA GLY A 64 14.28 -5.55 -4.36
C GLY A 64 12.92 -4.92 -4.64
N ALA A 65 12.58 -3.79 -4.00
CA ALA A 65 11.30 -3.12 -4.21
C ALA A 65 11.19 -2.45 -5.59
N ASN A 66 9.97 -2.47 -6.16
CA ASN A 66 9.56 -1.63 -7.27
C ASN A 66 8.38 -0.72 -6.91
N LEU A 67 7.92 -0.78 -5.65
CA LEU A 67 6.79 -0.06 -5.11
C LEU A 67 7.09 0.35 -3.66
N VAL A 68 6.68 1.57 -3.28
CA VAL A 68 6.69 2.03 -1.89
C VAL A 68 5.30 2.56 -1.52
N ARG A 69 4.84 2.25 -0.33
CA ARG A 69 3.57 2.76 0.23
C ARG A 69 3.87 3.82 1.28
N PHE A 70 3.18 4.96 1.18
CA PHE A 70 3.23 6.07 2.14
C PHE A 70 1.97 6.08 2.99
N PRO A 71 2.03 5.59 4.24
CA PRO A 71 0.91 5.65 5.17
C PRO A 71 0.80 7.06 5.76
N ILE A 72 -0.24 7.80 5.41
CA ILE A 72 -0.47 9.18 5.82
C ILE A 72 -1.53 9.20 6.92
N HIS A 73 -1.13 9.38 8.17
CA HIS A 73 -2.07 9.54 9.26
C HIS A 73 -2.82 10.86 9.16
N PRO A 74 -4.15 10.87 9.33
CA PRO A 74 -4.94 12.09 9.36
C PRO A 74 -4.42 13.12 10.39
N ALA A 75 -3.99 12.66 11.57
CA ALA A 75 -3.42 13.54 12.58
C ALA A 75 -2.12 14.23 12.12
N ALA A 76 -1.24 13.51 11.41
CA ALA A 76 -0.01 14.09 10.87
C ALA A 76 -0.30 15.12 9.76
N TRP A 77 -1.26 14.78 8.88
CA TRP A 77 -1.75 15.70 7.85
C TRP A 77 -2.26 17.01 8.45
N ARG A 78 -3.09 16.97 9.50
CA ARG A 78 -3.60 18.16 10.19
C ARG A 78 -2.49 18.95 10.91
N LYS A 79 -1.61 18.23 11.61
CA LYS A 79 -0.49 18.83 12.37
C LYS A 79 0.42 19.71 11.50
N HIS A 80 0.78 19.23 10.33
CA HIS A 80 1.65 19.97 9.41
C HIS A 80 0.90 20.98 8.56
N GLY A 81 -0.40 20.75 8.36
CA GLY A 81 -1.21 21.48 7.39
C GLY A 81 -0.97 21.04 5.96
N LYS A 82 -2.01 21.17 5.15
CA LYS A 82 -2.10 20.65 3.77
C LYS A 82 -0.86 20.94 2.91
N ASN A 83 -0.45 22.23 2.84
CA ASN A 83 0.61 22.65 1.92
C ASN A 83 1.98 22.08 2.32
N ALA A 84 2.30 22.10 3.61
CA ALA A 84 3.56 21.58 4.12
C ALA A 84 3.63 20.05 3.94
N TYR A 85 2.55 19.33 4.26
CA TYR A 85 2.54 17.88 4.08
C TYR A 85 2.58 17.47 2.61
N GLN A 86 1.92 18.20 1.71
CA GLN A 86 2.04 17.98 0.26
C GLN A 86 3.46 18.17 -0.24
N SER A 87 4.19 19.19 0.25
CA SER A 87 5.60 19.38 -0.10
C SER A 87 6.48 18.24 0.40
N LEU A 88 6.15 17.67 1.56
CA LEU A 88 6.79 16.50 2.10
C LEU A 88 6.56 15.26 1.20
N LEU A 89 5.32 15.05 0.76
CA LEU A 89 4.99 13.97 -0.17
C LEU A 89 5.69 14.13 -1.52
N ASP A 90 5.81 15.35 -2.04
CA ASP A 90 6.54 15.59 -3.30
C ASP A 90 8.00 15.16 -3.22
N GLN A 91 8.66 15.42 -2.09
CA GLN A 91 10.03 14.95 -1.87
C GLN A 91 10.10 13.42 -1.93
N GLY A 92 9.20 12.73 -1.21
CA GLY A 92 9.15 11.27 -1.22
C GLY A 92 8.85 10.69 -2.60
N VAL A 93 7.94 11.30 -3.34
CA VAL A 93 7.63 10.90 -4.73
C VAL A 93 8.84 11.12 -5.65
N ALA A 94 9.61 12.20 -5.46
CA ALA A 94 10.85 12.43 -6.20
C ALA A 94 11.91 11.38 -5.85
N TYR A 95 12.09 11.05 -4.58
CA TYR A 95 13.03 10.00 -4.14
C TYR A 95 12.65 8.62 -4.69
N ALA A 96 11.36 8.27 -4.64
CA ALA A 96 10.87 7.02 -5.22
C ALA A 96 11.11 6.95 -6.73
N LYS A 97 10.81 8.04 -7.46
CA LYS A 97 11.08 8.18 -8.89
C LYS A 97 12.57 7.97 -9.21
N ASN A 98 13.46 8.63 -8.47
CA ASN A 98 14.90 8.50 -8.66
C ASN A 98 15.40 7.07 -8.42
N ALA A 99 14.80 6.35 -7.46
CA ALA A 99 15.06 4.94 -7.20
C ALA A 99 14.35 3.99 -8.19
N GLY A 100 13.57 4.50 -9.14
CA GLY A 100 12.82 3.69 -10.10
C GLY A 100 11.70 2.87 -9.47
N MET A 101 11.03 3.44 -8.46
CA MET A 101 9.88 2.83 -7.77
C MET A 101 8.61 3.63 -7.98
N TYR A 102 7.48 2.92 -7.96
CA TYR A 102 6.14 3.50 -7.92
C TYR A 102 5.72 3.81 -6.49
N VAL A 103 4.68 4.64 -6.34
CA VAL A 103 4.17 5.06 -5.04
C VAL A 103 2.69 4.71 -4.90
N ILE A 104 2.33 4.16 -3.73
CA ILE A 104 0.96 4.18 -3.20
C ILE A 104 0.87 5.34 -2.21
N ILE A 105 -0.09 6.24 -2.38
CA ILE A 105 -0.50 7.18 -1.34
C ILE A 105 -1.67 6.55 -0.61
N ASP A 106 -1.53 6.34 0.70
CA ASP A 106 -2.52 5.71 1.56
C ASP A 106 -3.07 6.70 2.59
N TRP A 107 -4.39 6.84 2.65
CA TRP A 107 -5.06 7.54 3.75
C TRP A 107 -5.18 6.61 4.94
N HIS A 108 -4.17 6.69 5.83
CA HIS A 108 -3.90 5.71 6.86
C HIS A 108 -4.81 5.87 8.09
N SER A 109 -6.10 5.68 7.88
CA SER A 109 -7.11 5.68 8.93
C SER A 109 -7.56 4.26 9.27
N ILE A 110 -7.85 4.00 10.53
CA ILE A 110 -8.39 2.73 11.04
C ILE A 110 -9.68 3.03 11.79
N GLY A 111 -10.79 2.56 11.27
CA GLY A 111 -12.10 2.81 11.88
C GLY A 111 -13.26 2.69 10.91
N ASN A 112 -14.32 3.39 11.24
CA ASN A 112 -15.56 3.43 10.46
C ASN A 112 -15.83 4.86 9.99
N LEU A 113 -15.54 5.14 8.73
CA LEU A 113 -15.72 6.48 8.14
C LEU A 113 -17.19 6.92 8.10
N LYS A 114 -18.16 5.99 8.06
CA LYS A 114 -19.58 6.34 8.07
C LYS A 114 -20.01 6.93 9.42
N SER A 115 -19.61 6.31 10.51
CA SER A 115 -19.92 6.76 11.88
C SER A 115 -18.92 7.79 12.41
N GLU A 116 -17.80 7.98 11.71
CA GLU A 116 -16.66 8.83 12.14
C GLU A 116 -16.13 8.42 13.52
N LEU A 117 -16.07 7.09 13.78
CA LEU A 117 -15.48 6.50 14.96
C LEU A 117 -14.24 5.70 14.59
N PHE A 118 -13.14 5.94 15.30
CA PHE A 118 -11.82 5.43 14.95
C PHE A 118 -11.15 4.71 16.11
N GLN A 119 -10.19 3.84 15.78
CA GLN A 119 -9.51 2.98 16.73
C GLN A 119 -8.60 3.77 17.69
N ALA A 120 -8.02 4.88 17.23
CA ALA A 120 -7.18 5.77 18.03
C ALA A 120 -7.15 7.17 17.42
N GLU A 121 -6.72 8.15 18.21
CA GLU A 121 -6.71 9.59 17.87
C GLU A 121 -5.93 9.91 16.57
N ASN A 122 -4.84 9.23 16.32
CA ASN A 122 -4.03 9.44 15.10
C ASN A 122 -4.75 9.01 13.80
N TYR A 123 -5.75 8.15 13.89
CA TYR A 123 -6.57 7.67 12.76
C TYR A 123 -7.85 8.48 12.54
N GLU A 124 -8.18 9.37 13.47
CA GLU A 124 -9.40 10.17 13.38
C GLU A 124 -9.41 11.05 12.14
N THR A 125 -10.50 10.98 11.41
CA THR A 125 -10.78 11.83 10.24
C THR A 125 -12.28 12.10 10.17
N THR A 126 -12.72 12.83 9.16
CA THR A 126 -14.13 12.94 8.81
C THR A 126 -14.32 12.55 7.35
N LYS A 127 -15.56 12.25 6.98
CA LYS A 127 -15.92 12.06 5.58
C LYS A 127 -15.49 13.27 4.74
N LYS A 128 -15.75 14.48 5.23
CA LYS A 128 -15.36 15.74 4.56
C LYS A 128 -13.85 15.83 4.39
N GLU A 129 -13.06 15.61 5.45
CA GLU A 129 -11.60 15.68 5.39
C GLU A 129 -11.02 14.64 4.44
N THR A 130 -11.52 13.40 4.49
CA THR A 130 -11.10 12.32 3.59
C THR A 130 -11.34 12.69 2.12
N PHE A 131 -12.49 13.28 1.79
CA PHE A 131 -12.80 13.71 0.44
C PHE A 131 -11.97 14.91 -0.02
N GLU A 132 -11.69 15.86 0.87
CA GLU A 132 -10.80 16.99 0.61
C GLU A 132 -9.36 16.54 0.40
N PHE A 133 -8.91 15.52 1.16
CA PHE A 133 -7.59 14.90 0.97
C PHE A 133 -7.48 14.29 -0.44
N TRP A 134 -8.42 13.46 -0.86
CA TRP A 134 -8.39 12.84 -2.19
C TRP A 134 -8.50 13.84 -3.32
N ARG A 135 -9.30 14.88 -3.16
CA ARG A 135 -9.32 16.02 -4.10
C ARG A 135 -7.93 16.66 -4.23
N ALA A 136 -7.28 16.91 -3.12
CA ALA A 136 -5.96 17.52 -3.09
C ALA A 136 -4.90 16.63 -3.77
N MET A 137 -4.90 15.33 -3.48
CA MET A 137 -3.99 14.36 -4.09
C MET A 137 -4.24 14.22 -5.59
N ALA A 138 -5.51 14.18 -6.00
CA ALA A 138 -5.89 14.08 -7.40
C ALA A 138 -5.40 15.27 -8.22
N ILE A 139 -5.60 16.49 -7.74
CA ILE A 139 -5.12 17.72 -8.40
C ILE A 139 -3.60 17.71 -8.53
N ARG A 140 -2.90 17.32 -7.43
CA ARG A 140 -1.44 17.41 -7.36
C ARG A 140 -0.73 16.38 -8.22
N TYR A 141 -1.25 15.14 -8.27
CA TYR A 141 -0.54 14.01 -8.88
C TYR A 141 -1.16 13.50 -10.18
N LYS A 142 -2.20 14.18 -10.75
CA LYS A 142 -2.89 13.72 -11.97
C LYS A 142 -1.97 13.39 -13.14
N ASP A 143 -0.87 14.11 -13.29
CA ASP A 143 0.06 13.99 -14.40
C ASP A 143 1.37 13.28 -14.00
N ASN A 144 1.50 12.82 -12.73
CA ASN A 144 2.70 12.16 -12.24
C ASN A 144 2.55 10.63 -12.25
N PRO A 145 3.19 9.91 -13.20
CA PRO A 145 3.05 8.46 -13.31
C PRO A 145 3.71 7.68 -12.16
N THR A 146 4.62 8.31 -11.40
CA THR A 146 5.24 7.69 -10.23
C THR A 146 4.22 7.37 -9.15
N VAL A 147 3.21 8.24 -8.96
CA VAL A 147 2.07 7.97 -8.08
C VAL A 147 1.07 7.12 -8.84
N ALA A 148 1.27 5.81 -8.79
CA ALA A 148 0.46 4.85 -9.52
C ALA A 148 -0.87 4.54 -8.83
N PHE A 149 -0.92 4.65 -7.50
CA PHE A 149 -2.04 4.16 -6.70
C PHE A 149 -2.46 5.15 -5.61
N PHE A 150 -3.76 5.18 -5.35
CA PHE A 150 -4.40 5.84 -4.21
C PHE A 150 -5.17 4.81 -3.39
N GLU A 151 -4.66 4.45 -2.24
CA GLU A 151 -5.34 3.58 -1.29
C GLU A 151 -6.33 4.42 -0.48
N LEU A 152 -7.61 4.28 -0.85
CA LEU A 152 -8.65 5.24 -0.47
C LEU A 152 -8.89 5.31 1.05
N TYR A 153 -8.64 4.20 1.73
CA TYR A 153 -8.75 4.08 3.17
C TYR A 153 -8.03 2.82 3.64
N ASN A 154 -7.14 2.95 4.62
CA ASN A 154 -6.26 1.88 5.06
C ASN A 154 -7.01 0.66 5.62
N GLU A 155 -7.71 0.81 6.75
CA GLU A 155 -8.32 -0.32 7.45
C GLU A 155 -9.75 -0.02 7.92
N PRO A 156 -10.76 -0.24 7.06
CA PRO A 156 -12.14 -0.28 7.51
C PRO A 156 -12.33 -1.43 8.50
N THR A 157 -12.88 -1.14 9.68
CA THR A 157 -13.08 -2.14 10.73
C THR A 157 -14.26 -3.07 10.41
N VAL A 158 -14.68 -3.91 11.35
CA VAL A 158 -15.86 -4.76 11.13
C VAL A 158 -17.12 -3.93 10.94
N TYR A 159 -17.94 -4.33 9.98
CA TYR A 159 -19.14 -3.57 9.58
C TYR A 159 -20.19 -3.39 10.69
N ASN A 160 -20.17 -4.22 11.71
CA ASN A 160 -21.06 -4.18 12.87
C ASN A 160 -20.27 -4.36 14.18
N GLY A 161 -19.25 -3.54 14.34
CA GLY A 161 -18.37 -3.57 15.51
C GLY A 161 -18.60 -2.42 16.49
N GLN A 162 -17.69 -2.27 17.44
CA GLN A 162 -17.72 -1.22 18.47
C GLN A 162 -17.69 0.20 17.90
N LEU A 163 -17.15 0.36 16.68
CA LEU A 163 -17.04 1.64 15.98
C LEU A 163 -18.27 1.94 15.10
N GLY A 164 -19.40 1.29 15.36
CA GLY A 164 -20.65 1.52 14.67
C GLY A 164 -20.88 0.57 13.50
N THR A 165 -21.97 0.81 12.78
CA THR A 165 -22.41 -0.02 11.65
C THR A 165 -22.07 0.64 10.32
N CYS A 166 -21.64 -0.17 9.35
CA CYS A 166 -21.45 0.24 7.97
C CYS A 166 -21.71 -0.98 7.07
N THR A 167 -22.77 -0.98 6.30
CA THR A 167 -23.02 -2.05 5.32
C THR A 167 -22.04 -1.93 4.15
N TRP A 168 -21.85 -3.03 3.41
CA TRP A 168 -21.04 -2.98 2.20
C TRP A 168 -21.58 -1.98 1.16
N ALA A 169 -22.89 -1.87 1.01
CA ALA A 169 -23.48 -0.90 0.09
C ALA A 169 -23.13 0.55 0.47
N GLU A 170 -23.12 0.88 1.76
CA GLU A 170 -22.73 2.21 2.25
C GLU A 170 -21.21 2.45 2.09
N TRP A 171 -20.40 1.45 2.39
CA TRP A 171 -18.95 1.51 2.19
C TRP A 171 -18.58 1.66 0.71
N LYS A 172 -19.22 0.88 -0.14
CA LYS A 172 -19.11 0.99 -1.59
C LYS A 172 -19.45 2.40 -2.09
N ALA A 173 -20.58 2.97 -1.64
CA ALA A 173 -20.99 4.32 -2.03
C ALA A 173 -19.94 5.38 -1.65
N LEU A 174 -19.35 5.29 -0.44
CA LEU A 174 -18.26 6.19 -0.01
C LEU A 174 -17.03 6.06 -0.92
N ASN A 175 -16.63 4.85 -1.29
CA ASN A 175 -15.51 4.63 -2.19
C ASN A 175 -15.80 5.13 -3.60
N GLU A 176 -16.99 4.91 -4.14
CA GLU A 176 -17.41 5.40 -5.45
C GLU A 176 -17.44 6.93 -5.51
N GLU A 177 -17.82 7.60 -4.42
CA GLU A 177 -17.75 9.06 -4.29
C GLU A 177 -16.30 9.55 -4.31
N MET A 178 -15.37 8.92 -3.57
CA MET A 178 -13.94 9.23 -3.62
C MET A 178 -13.37 9.02 -5.02
N ILE A 179 -13.72 7.92 -5.69
CA ILE A 179 -13.29 7.64 -7.06
C ILE A 179 -13.81 8.70 -8.02
N THR A 180 -15.05 9.12 -7.87
CA THR A 180 -15.66 10.20 -8.69
C THR A 180 -14.89 11.50 -8.51
N ILE A 181 -14.55 11.88 -7.27
CA ILE A 181 -13.73 13.07 -6.99
C ILE A 181 -12.37 12.97 -7.68
N ILE A 182 -11.69 11.85 -7.57
CA ILE A 182 -10.37 11.62 -8.18
C ILE A 182 -10.46 11.76 -9.71
N ARG A 183 -11.44 11.12 -10.33
CA ARG A 183 -11.62 11.11 -11.79
C ARG A 183 -12.08 12.47 -12.35
N ALA A 184 -12.87 13.23 -11.59
CA ALA A 184 -13.30 14.58 -11.97
C ALA A 184 -12.13 15.56 -12.18
N HIS A 185 -10.98 15.30 -11.56
CA HIS A 185 -9.75 16.07 -11.77
C HIS A 185 -8.82 15.50 -12.85
N GLY A 186 -9.25 14.49 -13.59
CA GLY A 186 -8.46 13.85 -14.66
C GLY A 186 -7.32 12.96 -14.14
N CYS A 187 -7.27 12.69 -12.84
CA CYS A 187 -6.22 11.85 -12.24
C CYS A 187 -6.34 10.40 -12.71
N LYS A 188 -5.20 9.83 -13.10
CA LYS A 188 -5.10 8.45 -13.62
C LYS A 188 -4.57 7.46 -12.61
N ALA A 189 -4.19 7.89 -11.41
CA ALA A 189 -3.83 6.97 -10.34
C ALA A 189 -4.97 5.95 -10.11
N ILE A 190 -4.59 4.71 -9.86
CA ILE A 190 -5.53 3.60 -9.68
C ILE A 190 -6.05 3.62 -8.25
N PRO A 191 -7.37 3.80 -8.02
CA PRO A 191 -7.95 3.67 -6.70
C PRO A 191 -7.85 2.23 -6.20
N LEU A 192 -7.39 2.07 -4.96
CA LEU A 192 -7.33 0.82 -4.24
C LEU A 192 -8.43 0.83 -3.17
N VAL A 193 -9.27 -0.21 -3.18
CA VAL A 193 -10.44 -0.31 -2.29
C VAL A 193 -10.25 -1.47 -1.32
N ALA A 194 -10.30 -1.15 -0.03
CA ALA A 194 -10.26 -2.12 1.06
C ALA A 194 -11.66 -2.65 1.41
N GLY A 195 -11.73 -3.91 1.81
CA GLY A 195 -12.91 -4.48 2.44
C GLY A 195 -12.90 -4.32 3.97
N PHE A 196 -13.81 -5.01 4.67
CA PHE A 196 -13.93 -4.93 6.12
C PHE A 196 -12.92 -5.81 6.87
N ASN A 197 -13.07 -5.86 8.18
CA ASN A 197 -12.21 -6.62 9.10
C ASN A 197 -10.74 -6.19 9.01
N TRP A 198 -10.51 -4.85 9.13
CA TRP A 198 -9.19 -4.25 8.98
C TRP A 198 -8.57 -4.63 7.62
N ALA A 199 -9.25 -4.25 6.56
CA ALA A 199 -8.90 -4.51 5.16
C ALA A 199 -8.70 -5.99 4.79
N TYR A 200 -9.15 -6.95 5.61
CA TYR A 200 -8.93 -8.38 5.34
C TYR A 200 -9.96 -8.97 4.38
N ASP A 201 -11.25 -8.70 4.60
CA ASP A 201 -12.37 -9.41 3.99
C ASP A 201 -12.90 -8.70 2.73
N LEU A 202 -12.79 -9.37 1.59
CA LEU A 202 -13.34 -8.93 0.30
C LEU A 202 -14.55 -9.76 -0.15
N THR A 203 -15.12 -10.61 0.70
CA THR A 203 -16.26 -11.46 0.32
C THR A 203 -17.44 -10.70 -0.28
N PRO A 204 -17.79 -9.46 0.15
CA PRO A 204 -18.87 -8.71 -0.46
C PRO A 204 -18.65 -8.30 -1.92
N VAL A 205 -17.41 -8.26 -2.38
CA VAL A 205 -17.05 -7.92 -3.77
C VAL A 205 -17.60 -8.96 -4.76
N LYS A 206 -17.81 -10.19 -4.31
CA LYS A 206 -18.31 -11.29 -5.14
C LYS A 206 -19.62 -10.93 -5.83
N ASP A 207 -20.54 -10.35 -5.08
CA ASP A 207 -21.90 -10.08 -5.53
C ASP A 207 -22.15 -8.59 -5.84
N ASN A 208 -21.37 -7.71 -5.26
CA ASN A 208 -21.57 -6.26 -5.40
C ASN A 208 -20.21 -5.51 -5.49
N PRO A 209 -19.46 -5.67 -6.59
CA PRO A 209 -18.18 -4.97 -6.78
C PRO A 209 -18.38 -3.45 -6.92
N ILE A 210 -17.28 -2.69 -6.78
CA ILE A 210 -17.26 -1.25 -7.08
C ILE A 210 -17.70 -1.00 -8.52
N ASN A 211 -18.62 -0.08 -8.70
CA ASN A 211 -19.15 0.30 -10.01
C ASN A 211 -18.28 1.40 -10.65
N ALA A 212 -17.02 1.09 -10.88
CA ALA A 212 -16.09 1.95 -11.58
C ALA A 212 -15.04 1.11 -12.32
N THR A 213 -14.53 1.62 -13.42
CA THR A 213 -13.43 0.98 -14.18
C THR A 213 -12.06 1.43 -13.64
N GLY A 214 -11.02 0.64 -13.89
CA GLY A 214 -9.66 1.00 -13.54
C GLY A 214 -9.42 1.11 -12.03
N VAL A 215 -10.08 0.26 -11.25
CA VAL A 215 -9.90 0.11 -9.81
C VAL A 215 -9.21 -1.21 -9.48
N ALA A 216 -8.64 -1.32 -8.30
CA ALA A 216 -8.12 -2.55 -7.75
C ALA A 216 -8.55 -2.70 -6.29
N TYR A 217 -8.37 -3.91 -5.74
CA TYR A 217 -8.73 -4.18 -4.35
C TYR A 217 -7.48 -4.48 -3.52
N VAL A 218 -7.61 -4.26 -2.21
CA VAL A 218 -6.53 -4.54 -1.26
C VAL A 218 -6.99 -5.47 -0.16
N SER A 219 -6.03 -6.25 0.37
CA SER A 219 -6.23 -7.04 1.59
C SER A 219 -4.99 -6.98 2.47
N HIS A 220 -5.21 -7.08 3.81
CA HIS A 220 -4.19 -7.17 4.84
C HIS A 220 -4.25 -8.56 5.52
N PRO A 221 -3.78 -9.62 4.83
CA PRO A 221 -3.91 -11.00 5.30
C PRO A 221 -2.82 -11.38 6.29
N TYR A 222 -2.72 -10.67 7.43
CA TYR A 222 -1.81 -11.05 8.50
C TYR A 222 -2.03 -12.47 9.01
N PRO A 223 -0.99 -13.17 9.52
CA PRO A 223 -1.02 -14.62 9.74
C PRO A 223 -2.14 -15.11 10.64
N GLN A 224 -2.50 -14.35 11.67
CA GLN A 224 -3.55 -14.77 12.62
C GLN A 224 -4.95 -14.30 12.27
N LYS A 225 -5.16 -13.72 11.08
CA LYS A 225 -6.51 -13.49 10.55
C LYS A 225 -7.22 -14.80 10.23
N ARG A 226 -6.46 -15.86 9.94
CA ARG A 226 -6.94 -17.24 9.75
C ARG A 226 -5.92 -18.24 10.29
N GLU A 227 -6.42 -19.39 10.72
CA GLU A 227 -5.58 -20.53 11.12
C GLU A 227 -5.00 -21.25 9.89
N LYS A 228 -3.84 -21.89 10.08
CA LYS A 228 -3.27 -22.81 9.08
C LYS A 228 -4.22 -24.00 8.79
N PRO A 229 -4.26 -24.55 7.58
CA PRO A 229 -3.62 -24.05 6.36
C PRO A 229 -4.36 -22.80 5.83
N TRP A 230 -3.62 -21.86 5.23
CA TRP A 230 -4.15 -20.55 4.85
C TRP A 230 -4.76 -20.47 3.45
N GLU A 231 -4.18 -21.20 2.46
CA GLU A 231 -4.41 -20.96 1.03
C GLU A 231 -5.90 -20.96 0.64
N ASP A 232 -6.64 -22.02 1.04
CA ASP A 232 -8.06 -22.12 0.71
C ASP A 232 -8.89 -21.01 1.36
N LYS A 233 -8.53 -20.63 2.58
CA LYS A 233 -9.20 -19.54 3.32
C LYS A 233 -8.91 -18.18 2.69
N TRP A 234 -7.67 -17.93 2.30
CA TRP A 234 -7.31 -16.72 1.54
C TRP A 234 -8.07 -16.64 0.22
N THR A 235 -8.16 -17.76 -0.49
CA THR A 235 -8.93 -17.82 -1.74
C THR A 235 -10.39 -17.49 -1.50
N ALA A 236 -11.01 -18.06 -0.44
CA ALA A 236 -12.42 -17.82 -0.11
C ALA A 236 -12.71 -16.38 0.38
N ASP A 237 -11.80 -15.79 1.15
CA ASP A 237 -12.03 -14.52 1.84
C ASP A 237 -11.70 -13.29 0.97
N TRP A 238 -10.68 -13.37 0.10
CA TRP A 238 -10.22 -12.24 -0.71
C TRP A 238 -9.54 -12.62 -2.04
N GLY A 239 -8.91 -13.78 -2.12
CA GLY A 239 -8.09 -14.16 -3.27
C GLY A 239 -8.88 -14.38 -4.55
N PHE A 240 -10.14 -14.82 -4.46
CA PHE A 240 -11.06 -14.97 -5.60
C PHE A 240 -11.25 -13.68 -6.40
N VAL A 241 -11.01 -12.52 -5.77
CA VAL A 241 -11.12 -11.21 -6.44
C VAL A 241 -10.11 -11.11 -7.57
N ALA A 242 -8.94 -11.75 -7.43
CA ALA A 242 -7.89 -11.74 -8.44
C ALA A 242 -8.27 -12.45 -9.76
N ASP A 243 -9.37 -13.18 -9.79
CA ASP A 243 -9.89 -13.77 -11.04
C ASP A 243 -10.45 -12.71 -12.00
N LYS A 244 -10.92 -11.56 -11.46
CA LYS A 244 -11.59 -10.52 -12.23
C LYS A 244 -10.95 -9.13 -12.11
N TYR A 245 -10.30 -8.83 -11.00
CA TYR A 245 -9.73 -7.52 -10.69
C TYR A 245 -8.30 -7.65 -10.21
N PRO A 246 -7.43 -6.64 -10.42
CA PRO A 246 -6.13 -6.64 -9.78
C PRO A 246 -6.28 -6.54 -8.26
N VAL A 247 -5.39 -7.23 -7.54
CA VAL A 247 -5.30 -7.20 -6.08
C VAL A 247 -3.88 -6.83 -5.67
N ILE A 248 -3.75 -5.98 -4.66
CA ILE A 248 -2.50 -5.71 -3.95
C ILE A 248 -2.72 -6.03 -2.48
N LEU A 249 -1.84 -6.84 -1.90
CA LEU A 249 -1.77 -7.00 -0.44
C LEU A 249 -0.93 -5.84 0.09
N THR A 250 -1.59 -4.76 0.50
CA THR A 250 -0.90 -3.52 0.88
C THR A 250 -0.25 -3.57 2.26
N GLU A 251 -0.57 -4.61 3.03
CA GLU A 251 0.16 -4.98 4.25
C GLU A 251 0.25 -6.50 4.40
N ILE A 252 1.47 -7.01 4.38
CA ILE A 252 1.82 -8.39 4.79
C ILE A 252 3.03 -8.33 5.71
N GLY A 253 3.11 -9.23 6.67
CA GLY A 253 4.25 -9.26 7.58
C GLY A 253 4.05 -10.27 8.69
N PHE A 254 5.15 -10.59 9.38
CA PHE A 254 5.13 -11.47 10.55
C PHE A 254 6.27 -11.12 11.51
N CYS A 255 6.11 -11.50 12.77
CA CYS A 255 7.18 -11.53 13.76
C CYS A 255 6.99 -12.70 14.72
N GLY A 256 8.06 -13.12 15.38
CA GLY A 256 7.98 -14.09 16.46
C GLY A 256 7.25 -13.52 17.68
N ALA A 257 6.73 -14.41 18.55
CA ALA A 257 6.01 -13.98 19.75
C ALA A 257 6.87 -13.14 20.71
N ASP A 258 8.19 -13.39 20.71
CA ASP A 258 9.16 -12.68 21.56
C ASP A 258 9.80 -11.46 20.86
N ASP A 259 9.42 -11.16 19.62
CA ASP A 259 9.97 -10.02 18.90
C ASP A 259 9.38 -8.70 19.44
N ILE A 260 10.17 -7.63 19.36
CA ILE A 260 9.73 -6.29 19.77
C ILE A 260 8.50 -5.88 18.97
N GLY A 261 7.42 -5.54 19.69
CA GLY A 261 6.16 -5.13 19.10
C GLY A 261 5.27 -6.29 18.62
N ALA A 262 5.57 -7.53 19.04
CA ALA A 262 4.71 -8.68 18.74
C ALA A 262 3.30 -8.47 19.28
N HIS A 263 2.31 -8.66 18.42
CA HIS A 263 0.89 -8.54 18.75
C HIS A 263 0.04 -9.38 17.78
N ILE A 264 -1.19 -9.61 18.16
CA ILE A 264 -2.18 -10.20 17.24
C ILE A 264 -2.61 -9.09 16.24
N PRO A 265 -2.62 -9.35 14.91
CA PRO A 265 -2.56 -10.66 14.24
C PRO A 265 -1.22 -11.01 13.57
N VAL A 266 -0.09 -10.37 13.92
CA VAL A 266 1.17 -10.47 13.15
C VAL A 266 2.10 -11.62 13.61
N ILE A 267 1.80 -12.28 14.76
CA ILE A 267 2.66 -13.32 15.30
C ILE A 267 2.66 -14.57 14.43
N SER A 268 3.84 -14.93 13.89
CA SER A 268 4.08 -16.13 13.07
C SER A 268 5.59 -16.32 12.84
N ASP A 269 5.91 -17.17 11.89
CA ASP A 269 7.26 -17.49 11.43
C ASP A 269 7.36 -17.45 9.89
N GLU A 270 8.51 -17.85 9.36
CA GLU A 270 8.80 -17.87 7.92
C GLU A 270 7.82 -18.73 7.12
N SER A 271 7.15 -19.71 7.74
CA SER A 271 6.14 -20.53 7.05
C SER A 271 4.95 -19.72 6.53
N TYR A 272 4.61 -18.60 7.22
CA TYR A 272 3.64 -17.64 6.68
C TYR A 272 4.18 -16.95 5.42
N GLY A 273 5.43 -16.48 5.48
CA GLY A 273 6.08 -15.85 4.34
C GLY A 273 6.13 -16.79 3.13
N ASP A 274 6.54 -18.05 3.33
CA ASP A 274 6.62 -19.05 2.27
C ASP A 274 5.26 -19.34 1.63
N ALA A 275 4.22 -19.51 2.45
CA ALA A 275 2.86 -19.71 1.96
C ALA A 275 2.36 -18.48 1.17
N MET A 276 2.61 -17.27 1.68
CA MET A 276 2.22 -16.02 1.04
C MET A 276 2.93 -15.83 -0.30
N MET A 277 4.25 -16.07 -0.36
CA MET A 277 5.01 -15.95 -1.60
C MET A 277 4.58 -16.97 -2.65
N ALA A 278 4.31 -18.20 -2.23
CA ALA A 278 3.77 -19.23 -3.12
C ALA A 278 2.40 -18.81 -3.69
N TYR A 279 1.53 -18.27 -2.83
CA TYR A 279 0.22 -17.80 -3.23
C TYR A 279 0.29 -16.60 -4.19
N CYS A 280 1.09 -15.59 -3.89
CA CYS A 280 1.27 -14.43 -4.77
C CYS A 280 1.90 -14.82 -6.12
N LYS A 281 2.83 -15.76 -6.13
CA LYS A 281 3.42 -16.29 -7.38
C LYS A 281 2.38 -17.01 -8.23
N LYS A 282 1.53 -17.85 -7.62
CA LYS A 282 0.48 -18.62 -8.29
C LYS A 282 -0.59 -17.71 -8.90
N THR A 283 -0.99 -16.66 -8.19
CA THR A 283 -2.12 -15.80 -8.56
C THR A 283 -1.72 -14.53 -9.31
N GLY A 284 -0.44 -14.14 -9.26
CA GLY A 284 0.04 -12.87 -9.81
C GLY A 284 -0.34 -11.65 -8.97
N ILE A 285 -0.82 -11.85 -7.74
CA ILE A 285 -1.16 -10.78 -6.79
C ILE A 285 0.08 -10.02 -6.38
N SER A 286 -0.01 -8.70 -6.38
CA SER A 286 1.04 -7.78 -5.93
C SER A 286 1.05 -7.66 -4.40
N TYR A 287 2.17 -7.26 -3.80
CA TYR A 287 2.28 -7.19 -2.35
C TYR A 287 3.24 -6.12 -1.84
N VAL A 288 2.98 -5.65 -0.62
CA VAL A 288 3.76 -4.66 0.13
C VAL A 288 4.00 -5.20 1.53
N ALA A 289 5.26 -5.36 1.92
CA ALA A 289 5.59 -5.82 3.25
C ALA A 289 5.59 -4.65 4.25
N TRP A 290 4.94 -4.84 5.37
CA TRP A 290 4.87 -3.93 6.50
C TRP A 290 5.94 -4.29 7.51
N VAL A 291 6.81 -3.44 7.97
CA VAL A 291 7.03 -2.03 7.66
C VAL A 291 8.53 -1.76 7.57
N PHE A 292 8.99 -0.97 6.61
CA PHE A 292 10.40 -0.61 6.42
C PHE A 292 10.82 0.46 7.43
N ASP A 293 10.85 0.05 8.70
CA ASP A 293 11.12 0.88 9.87
C ASP A 293 11.75 0.01 10.99
N MET A 294 12.38 0.67 11.97
CA MET A 294 12.95 0.00 13.14
C MET A 294 12.05 0.09 14.39
N ASN A 295 11.11 1.02 14.42
CA ASN A 295 10.29 1.31 15.59
C ASN A 295 8.87 0.75 15.46
N TRP A 296 8.32 0.69 14.24
CA TRP A 296 7.00 0.13 13.98
C TRP A 296 7.09 -1.38 13.75
N ALA A 297 6.11 -2.12 14.24
CA ALA A 297 6.09 -3.58 14.16
C ALA A 297 5.04 -4.11 13.15
N PRO A 298 5.33 -5.24 12.52
CA PRO A 298 6.59 -6.00 12.50
C PRO A 298 7.69 -5.27 11.72
N ARG A 299 8.79 -5.00 12.38
CA ARG A 299 9.88 -4.17 11.83
C ARG A 299 10.77 -4.93 10.83
N MET A 300 11.25 -4.24 9.78
CA MET A 300 12.17 -4.83 8.81
C MET A 300 13.63 -4.82 9.27
N PHE A 301 14.03 -3.87 10.10
CA PHE A 301 15.41 -3.75 10.57
C PHE A 301 15.46 -3.27 12.02
N SER A 302 16.61 -3.46 12.68
CA SER A 302 16.81 -3.17 14.10
C SER A 302 17.45 -1.82 14.37
N ASP A 303 18.07 -1.22 13.38
CA ASP A 303 18.76 0.07 13.47
C ASP A 303 18.78 0.80 12.13
N TRP A 304 19.16 2.07 12.12
CA TRP A 304 19.23 2.90 10.91
C TRP A 304 20.47 2.65 10.03
N ASN A 305 21.23 1.59 10.30
CA ASN A 305 22.18 1.01 9.35
C ASN A 305 21.53 -0.10 8.52
N TYR A 306 20.20 -0.24 8.68
CA TYR A 306 19.36 -1.24 8.01
C TYR A 306 19.78 -2.69 8.30
N THR A 307 20.26 -2.96 9.53
CA THR A 307 20.53 -4.33 9.99
C THR A 307 19.21 -5.13 9.99
N PRO A 308 19.05 -6.14 9.10
CA PRO A 308 17.76 -6.78 8.92
C PRO A 308 17.31 -7.54 10.17
N SER A 309 16.05 -7.36 10.57
CA SER A 309 15.36 -8.19 11.54
C SER A 309 15.12 -9.61 10.98
N ARG A 310 14.46 -10.49 11.75
CA ARG A 310 14.05 -11.81 11.28
C ARG A 310 13.18 -11.71 10.01
N GLN A 311 12.09 -10.97 10.06
CA GLN A 311 11.25 -10.77 8.88
C GLN A 311 11.94 -9.97 7.79
N GLY A 312 12.79 -9.01 8.14
CA GLY A 312 13.57 -8.23 7.17
C GLY A 312 14.52 -9.10 6.33
N LYS A 313 15.20 -10.07 6.96
CA LYS A 313 16.02 -11.07 6.24
C LYS A 313 15.17 -11.86 5.26
N TYR A 314 13.98 -12.29 5.70
CA TYR A 314 13.05 -13.06 4.88
C TYR A 314 12.59 -12.24 3.65
N TRP A 315 12.01 -11.05 3.87
CA TRP A 315 11.44 -10.26 2.78
C TRP A 315 12.50 -9.72 1.82
N LYS A 316 13.69 -9.33 2.32
CA LYS A 316 14.82 -8.95 1.47
C LYS A 316 15.22 -10.10 0.53
N ALA A 317 15.27 -11.31 1.02
CA ALA A 317 15.57 -12.48 0.20
C ALA A 317 14.42 -12.81 -0.78
N ALA A 318 13.16 -12.75 -0.32
CA ALA A 318 11.99 -13.07 -1.14
C ALA A 318 11.78 -12.08 -2.30
N MET A 319 11.99 -10.79 -2.08
CA MET A 319 11.82 -9.76 -3.11
C MET A 319 12.92 -9.75 -4.18
N ASN A 320 14.07 -10.36 -3.91
CA ASN A 320 15.17 -10.48 -4.87
C ASN A 320 15.17 -11.84 -5.64
N ARG A 321 14.17 -12.67 -5.41
CA ARG A 321 13.90 -13.91 -6.18
C ARG A 321 12.94 -13.57 -7.32
#